data_363af6f576b1f45f4fca59457c5ae49e
#
_entry.id   363af6f576b1f45f4fca59457c5ae49e
#
_cell.length_a   1.000
_cell.length_b   1.000
_cell.length_c   1.000
_cell.angle_alpha   90.00
_cell.angle_beta   90.00
_cell.angle_gamma   90.00
#
_symmetry.space_group_name_H-M   'P 1'
#
loop_
_entity.id
_entity.type
_entity.pdbx_description
1 polymer ?
#
loop_
_entity_poly.entity_id
_entity_poly.type
_entity_poly.pdbx_seq_one_letter_code
_entity_poly.pdbx_strand_id
1 'polypeptide(L)'
;DWRGGVAHIRPDGSQALYVGSPVDGEPLKPNGVALLKDGSFLLAHLGAEQGGVFHLQRDGQTRPYLRTVDGLDLPPSNFVVEDALGRIWITVSTRLTPRALGYRRSCNDGFVVMVDAAGARIVADGLGYTNECLVDPSGQWLYVNETFSKRLSRFPLRADGSLGNKEV
;
A
#
# COMPACT_ATOMS: atom_id res chain seq x y z
N ASP A 1 -5.62 0.93 13.35
CA ASP A 1 -6.49 0.62 14.50
C ASP A 1 -7.62 -0.31 14.05
N TRP A 2 -7.96 -1.31 14.85
CA TRP A 2 -9.01 -2.31 14.57
C TRP A 2 -10.42 -1.73 14.39
N ARG A 3 -10.62 -0.49 14.80
CA ARG A 3 -11.88 0.25 14.61
C ARG A 3 -11.99 0.91 13.24
N GLY A 4 -11.04 0.66 12.36
CA GLY A 4 -11.07 1.17 10.99
C GLY A 4 -10.48 2.56 10.81
N GLY A 5 -9.40 2.88 11.52
CA GLY A 5 -8.83 4.22 11.46
C GLY A 5 -7.38 4.34 11.88
N VAL A 6 -6.96 5.56 12.17
CA VAL A 6 -5.61 5.93 12.56
C VAL A 6 -5.61 6.49 13.97
N ALA A 7 -4.74 5.97 14.83
CA ALA A 7 -4.49 6.55 16.15
C ALA A 7 -3.28 7.49 16.07
N HIS A 8 -3.47 8.72 16.49
CA HIS A 8 -2.39 9.70 16.67
C HIS A 8 -2.07 9.80 18.16
N ILE A 9 -0.87 9.39 18.53
CA ILE A 9 -0.36 9.49 19.90
C ILE A 9 0.58 10.69 19.94
N ARG A 10 0.31 11.66 20.83
CA ARG A 10 1.13 12.84 21.02
C ARG A 10 2.28 12.59 22.01
N PRO A 11 3.32 13.45 22.04
CA PRO A 11 4.44 13.30 22.99
C PRO A 11 4.02 13.31 24.47
N ASP A 12 2.91 13.94 24.82
CA ASP A 12 2.35 13.95 26.18
C ASP A 12 1.54 12.69 26.52
N GLY A 13 1.47 11.72 25.58
CA GLY A 13 0.70 10.49 25.73
C GLY A 13 -0.79 10.63 25.39
N SER A 14 -1.28 11.83 25.13
CA SER A 14 -2.67 12.03 24.70
C SER A 14 -2.90 11.40 23.32
N GLN A 15 -4.13 10.92 23.09
CA GLN A 15 -4.48 10.20 21.86
C GLN A 15 -5.67 10.85 21.16
N ALA A 16 -5.61 10.89 19.84
CA ALA A 16 -6.75 11.17 18.97
C ALA A 16 -6.94 10.00 18.01
N LEU A 17 -8.18 9.55 17.87
CA LEU A 17 -8.53 8.49 16.94
C LEU A 17 -9.35 9.06 15.79
N TYR A 18 -8.90 8.83 14.57
CA TYR A 18 -9.59 9.17 13.33
C TYR A 18 -10.16 7.89 12.74
N VAL A 19 -11.45 7.65 12.91
CA VAL A 19 -12.14 6.44 12.41
C VAL A 19 -12.82 6.79 11.11
N GLY A 20 -12.57 5.97 10.10
CA GLY A 20 -13.21 6.10 8.79
C GLY A 20 -14.63 5.53 8.76
N SER A 21 -15.44 6.04 7.85
CA SER A 21 -16.72 5.42 7.52
C SER A 21 -16.51 3.99 6.96
N PRO A 22 -17.44 3.07 7.21
CA PRO A 22 -17.40 1.74 6.60
C PRO A 22 -17.35 1.82 5.07
N VAL A 23 -16.69 0.85 4.45
CA VAL A 23 -16.60 0.70 3.00
C VAL A 23 -17.32 -0.59 2.63
N ASP A 24 -18.27 -0.51 1.70
CA ASP A 24 -19.11 -1.64 1.26
C ASP A 24 -19.79 -2.36 2.45
N GLY A 25 -20.15 -1.61 3.52
CA GLY A 25 -20.78 -2.13 4.73
C GLY A 25 -19.83 -2.73 5.76
N GLU A 26 -18.53 -2.80 5.47
CA GLU A 26 -17.50 -3.34 6.36
C GLU A 26 -16.61 -2.21 6.91
N PRO A 27 -16.17 -2.28 8.18
CA PRO A 27 -15.15 -1.37 8.69
C PRO A 27 -13.86 -1.49 7.87
N LEU A 28 -13.19 -0.35 7.65
CA LEU A 28 -11.84 -0.39 7.09
C LEU A 28 -10.93 -1.29 7.95
N LYS A 29 -10.05 -2.03 7.29
CA LYS A 29 -8.99 -2.81 7.94
C LYS A 29 -7.63 -2.25 7.51
N PRO A 30 -7.22 -1.08 8.05
CA PRO A 30 -5.98 -0.44 7.63
C PRO A 30 -4.79 -1.29 8.04
N ASN A 31 -3.88 -1.53 7.10
CA ASN A 31 -2.59 -2.16 7.37
C ASN A 31 -1.47 -1.14 7.14
N GLY A 32 -1.23 -0.70 5.91
CA GLY A 32 -0.33 0.41 5.62
C GLY A 32 -1.03 1.76 5.73
N VAL A 33 -0.31 2.77 6.20
CA VAL A 33 -0.81 4.14 6.38
C VAL A 33 0.23 5.13 5.84
N ALA A 34 -0.17 6.03 4.95
CA ALA A 34 0.60 7.19 4.57
C ALA A 34 -0.06 8.45 5.15
N LEU A 35 0.73 9.29 5.84
CA LEU A 35 0.33 10.61 6.28
C LEU A 35 0.63 11.60 5.15
N LEU A 36 -0.39 12.27 4.64
CA LEU A 36 -0.24 13.26 3.58
C LEU A 36 0.09 14.65 4.13
N LYS A 37 0.60 15.53 3.26
CA LYS A 37 1.02 16.90 3.62
C LYS A 37 -0.11 17.76 4.18
N ASP A 38 -1.35 17.50 3.77
CA ASP A 38 -2.55 18.19 4.29
C ASP A 38 -3.03 17.64 5.64
N GLY A 39 -2.34 16.63 6.17
CA GLY A 39 -2.66 15.97 7.43
C GLY A 39 -3.74 14.89 7.32
N SER A 40 -4.24 14.60 6.14
CA SER A 40 -5.10 13.44 5.88
C SER A 40 -4.29 12.16 5.70
N PHE A 41 -4.95 11.02 5.49
CA PHE A 41 -4.30 9.72 5.45
C PHE A 41 -4.70 8.95 4.18
N LEU A 42 -3.75 8.21 3.61
CA LEU A 42 -4.06 7.09 2.74
C LEU A 42 -3.92 5.79 3.53
N LEU A 43 -4.91 4.91 3.39
CA LEU A 43 -4.99 3.64 4.10
C LEU A 43 -5.03 2.49 3.11
N ALA A 44 -4.05 1.60 3.16
CA ALA A 44 -4.12 0.33 2.44
C ALA A 44 -5.11 -0.59 3.16
N HIS A 45 -6.20 -0.96 2.48
CA HIS A 45 -7.26 -1.77 3.05
C HIS A 45 -6.97 -3.26 2.88
N LEU A 46 -6.89 -3.95 4.02
CA LEU A 46 -6.66 -5.39 4.09
C LEU A 46 -7.99 -6.12 4.33
N GLY A 47 -8.95 -5.92 3.42
CA GLY A 47 -10.25 -6.59 3.46
C GLY A 47 -10.16 -8.10 3.32
N ALA A 48 -11.28 -8.80 3.45
CA ALA A 48 -11.30 -10.26 3.31
C ALA A 48 -11.04 -10.71 1.87
N GLU A 49 -11.71 -10.06 0.91
CA GLU A 49 -11.63 -10.36 -0.52
C GLU A 49 -11.24 -9.15 -1.34
N GLN A 50 -11.76 -7.99 -0.98
CA GLN A 50 -11.50 -6.72 -1.67
C GLN A 50 -10.47 -5.90 -0.93
N GLY A 51 -9.69 -5.14 -1.69
CA GLY A 51 -8.66 -4.28 -1.17
C GLY A 51 -8.82 -2.84 -1.66
N GLY A 52 -7.71 -2.26 -2.03
CA GLY A 52 -7.59 -0.89 -2.49
C GLY A 52 -7.02 0.05 -1.44
N VAL A 53 -6.93 1.30 -1.82
CA VAL A 53 -6.46 2.39 -0.96
C VAL A 53 -7.58 3.39 -0.78
N PHE A 54 -7.78 3.84 0.44
CA PHE A 54 -8.82 4.78 0.82
C PHE A 54 -8.20 6.04 1.42
N HIS A 55 -8.77 7.18 1.08
CA HIS A 55 -8.43 8.46 1.65
C HIS A 55 -9.31 8.72 2.87
N LEU A 56 -8.70 8.90 4.03
CA LEU A 56 -9.35 9.22 5.29
C LEU A 56 -9.01 10.65 5.71
N GLN A 57 -10.00 11.48 5.89
CA GLN A 57 -9.86 12.81 6.47
C GLN A 57 -9.94 12.77 8.01
N ARG A 58 -9.48 13.83 8.66
CA ARG A 58 -9.49 13.90 10.13
C ARG A 58 -10.89 14.02 10.74
N ASP A 59 -11.89 14.40 9.97
CA ASP A 59 -13.30 14.42 10.35
C ASP A 59 -13.99 13.05 10.20
N GLY A 60 -13.25 12.02 9.73
CA GLY A 60 -13.76 10.67 9.50
C GLY A 60 -14.34 10.44 8.10
N GLN A 61 -14.41 11.47 7.24
CA GLN A 61 -14.83 11.25 5.86
C GLN A 61 -13.86 10.31 5.16
N THR A 62 -14.41 9.28 4.53
CA THR A 62 -13.64 8.26 3.82
C THR A 62 -14.13 8.15 2.38
N ARG A 63 -13.19 8.11 1.44
CA ARG A 63 -13.49 7.91 0.02
C ARG A 63 -12.45 6.97 -0.62
N PRO A 64 -12.83 6.23 -1.66
CA PRO A 64 -11.85 5.49 -2.43
C PRO A 64 -10.79 6.44 -3.01
N TYR A 65 -9.53 6.04 -2.91
CA TYR A 65 -8.41 6.66 -3.60
C TYR A 65 -8.03 5.84 -4.84
N LEU A 66 -7.85 4.53 -4.68
CA LEU A 66 -7.58 3.59 -5.77
C LEU A 66 -8.24 2.25 -5.47
N ARG A 67 -9.11 1.76 -6.37
CA ARG A 67 -9.77 0.45 -6.26
C ARG A 67 -9.43 -0.48 -7.43
N THR A 68 -9.00 0.08 -8.55
CA THR A 68 -8.67 -0.69 -9.75
C THR A 68 -7.37 -0.17 -10.38
N VAL A 69 -6.60 -1.03 -11.00
CA VAL A 69 -5.40 -0.69 -11.76
C VAL A 69 -5.26 -1.65 -12.94
N ASP A 70 -4.96 -1.11 -14.13
CA ASP A 70 -4.77 -1.89 -15.36
C ASP A 70 -5.94 -2.89 -15.63
N GLY A 71 -7.19 -2.49 -15.28
CA GLY A 71 -8.38 -3.32 -15.42
C GLY A 71 -8.55 -4.41 -14.35
N LEU A 72 -7.68 -4.45 -13.32
CA LEU A 72 -7.74 -5.38 -12.21
C LEU A 72 -8.32 -4.69 -10.98
N ASP A 73 -9.35 -5.27 -10.36
CA ASP A 73 -9.76 -4.88 -9.02
C ASP A 73 -8.65 -5.22 -8.02
N LEU A 74 -8.28 -4.24 -7.19
CA LEU A 74 -7.20 -4.45 -6.23
C LEU A 74 -7.59 -5.47 -5.16
N PRO A 75 -6.83 -6.57 -5.04
CA PRO A 75 -6.95 -7.47 -3.90
C PRO A 75 -6.61 -6.77 -2.59
N PRO A 76 -6.76 -7.45 -1.42
CA PRO A 76 -6.36 -6.91 -0.13
C PRO A 76 -4.98 -6.25 -0.20
N SER A 77 -4.96 -4.90 -0.10
CA SER A 77 -3.76 -4.10 -0.26
C SER A 77 -2.99 -4.01 1.04
N ASN A 78 -1.67 -4.22 0.98
CA ASN A 78 -0.86 -4.37 2.19
C ASN A 78 -0.30 -3.05 2.69
N PHE A 79 0.32 -2.27 1.82
CA PHE A 79 1.05 -1.08 2.23
C PHE A 79 0.81 0.09 1.27
N VAL A 80 0.94 1.30 1.77
CA VAL A 80 0.88 2.53 0.99
C VAL A 80 1.87 3.54 1.56
N VAL A 81 2.61 4.21 0.68
CA VAL A 81 3.57 5.26 1.05
C VAL A 81 3.64 6.33 -0.04
N GLU A 82 3.83 7.59 0.38
CA GLU A 82 4.15 8.71 -0.50
C GLU A 82 5.68 8.92 -0.52
N ASP A 83 6.27 9.07 -1.70
CA ASP A 83 7.68 9.42 -1.82
C ASP A 83 7.89 10.95 -1.84
N ALA A 84 9.16 11.37 -1.88
CA ALA A 84 9.54 12.79 -1.85
C ALA A 84 9.02 13.59 -3.06
N LEU A 85 8.69 12.94 -4.17
CA LEU A 85 8.12 13.54 -5.38
C LEU A 85 6.59 13.54 -5.39
N GLY A 86 5.94 13.02 -4.33
CA GLY A 86 4.48 12.93 -4.22
C GLY A 86 3.88 11.75 -5.00
N ARG A 87 4.69 10.79 -5.45
CA ARG A 87 4.20 9.54 -6.04
C ARG A 87 3.75 8.61 -4.93
N ILE A 88 2.63 7.93 -5.15
CA ILE A 88 2.08 6.96 -4.18
C ILE A 88 2.47 5.56 -4.64
N TRP A 89 3.06 4.80 -3.73
CA TRP A 89 3.46 3.43 -3.92
C TRP A 89 2.58 2.52 -3.08
N ILE A 90 2.03 1.46 -3.70
CA ILE A 90 1.10 0.54 -3.06
C ILE A 90 1.59 -0.88 -3.30
N THR A 91 1.61 -1.70 -2.25
CA THR A 91 1.92 -3.12 -2.39
C THR A 91 0.68 -3.97 -2.25
N VAL A 92 0.60 -5.00 -3.07
CA VAL A 92 -0.38 -6.09 -2.98
C VAL A 92 0.38 -7.39 -2.82
N SER A 93 0.11 -8.10 -1.71
CA SER A 93 0.93 -9.25 -1.33
C SER A 93 0.74 -10.45 -2.26
N THR A 94 -0.47 -10.67 -2.73
CA THR A 94 -0.86 -11.80 -3.59
C THR A 94 -2.19 -11.48 -4.28
N ARG A 95 -2.42 -12.11 -5.43
CA ARG A 95 -3.71 -12.09 -6.14
C ARG A 95 -4.68 -13.17 -5.62
N LEU A 96 -4.21 -14.06 -4.75
CA LEU A 96 -5.01 -15.17 -4.24
C LEU A 96 -6.03 -14.70 -3.20
N THR A 97 -7.24 -15.24 -3.29
CA THR A 97 -8.33 -15.03 -2.32
C THR A 97 -8.82 -16.41 -1.84
N PRO A 98 -8.83 -16.65 -0.52
CA PRO A 98 -8.29 -15.81 0.55
C PRO A 98 -6.76 -15.68 0.49
N ARG A 99 -6.25 -14.54 0.90
CA ARG A 99 -4.81 -14.22 0.84
C ARG A 99 -3.89 -15.24 1.55
N ALA A 100 -4.42 -16.00 2.51
CA ALA A 100 -3.69 -17.04 3.22
C ALA A 100 -3.20 -18.16 2.29
N LEU A 101 -3.81 -18.36 1.13
CA LEU A 101 -3.33 -19.28 0.11
C LEU A 101 -1.95 -18.89 -0.45
N GLY A 102 -1.57 -17.63 -0.30
CA GLY A 102 -0.26 -17.08 -0.68
C GLY A 102 0.84 -17.26 0.38
N TYR A 103 0.54 -17.82 1.57
CA TYR A 103 1.52 -17.96 2.67
C TYR A 103 2.51 -19.11 2.42
N ARG A 104 3.19 -19.06 1.29
CA ARG A 104 4.16 -20.07 0.87
C ARG A 104 5.23 -19.48 -0.02
N ARG A 105 6.41 -20.10 0.01
CA ARG A 105 7.60 -19.66 -0.72
C ARG A 105 7.46 -19.71 -2.25
N SER A 106 6.58 -20.57 -2.75
CA SER A 106 6.29 -20.71 -4.18
C SER A 106 5.28 -19.70 -4.73
N CYS A 107 4.67 -18.88 -3.88
CA CYS A 107 3.75 -17.85 -4.30
C CYS A 107 4.53 -16.60 -4.72
N ASN A 108 4.54 -16.30 -6.02
CA ASN A 108 5.23 -15.16 -6.60
C ASN A 108 4.27 -14.39 -7.51
N ASP A 109 3.15 -13.93 -6.97
CA ASP A 109 2.11 -13.18 -7.67
C ASP A 109 1.80 -11.81 -7.03
N GLY A 110 2.62 -11.41 -6.06
CA GLY A 110 2.58 -10.08 -5.48
C GLY A 110 3.10 -9.01 -6.44
N PHE A 111 2.66 -7.79 -6.27
CA PHE A 111 3.01 -6.70 -7.16
C PHE A 111 3.07 -5.34 -6.45
N VAL A 112 3.65 -4.36 -7.14
CA VAL A 112 3.71 -2.96 -6.70
C VAL A 112 2.99 -2.09 -7.72
N VAL A 113 2.11 -1.23 -7.24
CA VAL A 113 1.44 -0.18 -8.02
C VAL A 113 2.09 1.15 -7.69
N MET A 114 2.30 1.98 -8.71
CA MET A 114 2.65 3.38 -8.56
C MET A 114 1.54 4.26 -9.10
N VAL A 115 1.25 5.35 -8.40
CA VAL A 115 0.30 6.39 -8.83
C VAL A 115 1.04 7.73 -8.89
N ASP A 116 0.94 8.39 -10.03
CA ASP A 116 1.47 9.73 -10.27
C ASP A 116 0.51 10.55 -11.14
N ALA A 117 0.96 11.68 -11.67
CA ALA A 117 0.16 12.53 -12.54
C ALA A 117 -0.31 11.84 -13.86
N ALA A 118 0.39 10.79 -14.29
CA ALA A 118 0.01 10.00 -15.47
C ALA A 118 -1.03 8.91 -15.15
N GLY A 119 -1.33 8.69 -13.87
CA GLY A 119 -2.30 7.70 -13.40
C GLY A 119 -1.67 6.54 -12.63
N ALA A 120 -2.49 5.53 -12.33
CA ALA A 120 -2.08 4.34 -11.63
C ALA A 120 -1.62 3.25 -12.61
N ARG A 121 -0.55 2.52 -12.28
CA ARG A 121 -0.03 1.39 -13.07
C ARG A 121 0.73 0.39 -12.23
N ILE A 122 0.74 -0.88 -12.61
CA ILE A 122 1.61 -1.89 -12.03
C ILE A 122 3.03 -1.66 -12.56
N VAL A 123 4.01 -1.49 -11.66
CA VAL A 123 5.41 -1.20 -12.01
C VAL A 123 6.37 -2.35 -11.68
N ALA A 124 5.97 -3.26 -10.81
CA ALA A 124 6.69 -4.52 -10.53
C ALA A 124 5.69 -5.63 -10.26
N ASP A 125 5.97 -6.82 -10.74
CA ASP A 125 5.12 -8.00 -10.65
C ASP A 125 5.96 -9.27 -10.38
N GLY A 126 5.30 -10.38 -10.07
CA GLY A 126 5.98 -11.64 -9.82
C GLY A 126 6.78 -11.66 -8.51
N LEU A 127 6.31 -10.94 -7.49
CA LEU A 127 7.01 -10.78 -6.20
C LEU A 127 6.50 -11.79 -5.17
N GLY A 128 7.42 -12.24 -4.31
CA GLY A 128 7.17 -13.29 -3.32
C GLY A 128 6.43 -12.81 -2.07
N TYR A 129 5.15 -12.47 -2.20
CA TYR A 129 4.31 -11.93 -1.14
C TYR A 129 4.82 -10.58 -0.64
N THR A 130 4.60 -9.54 -1.44
CA THR A 130 5.04 -8.17 -1.11
C THR A 130 4.45 -7.68 0.21
N ASN A 131 5.30 -7.08 1.03
CA ASN A 131 4.90 -6.43 2.27
C ASN A 131 5.09 -4.92 2.14
N GLU A 132 6.09 -4.31 2.77
CA GLU A 132 6.36 -2.89 2.62
C GLU A 132 7.22 -2.60 1.39
N CYS A 133 7.17 -1.36 0.91
CA CYS A 133 8.14 -0.81 -0.02
C CYS A 133 8.53 0.62 0.40
N LEU A 134 9.71 1.04 -0.04
CA LEU A 134 10.22 2.38 0.23
C LEU A 134 11.16 2.84 -0.88
N VAL A 135 10.95 4.06 -1.35
CA VAL A 135 11.94 4.75 -2.17
C VAL A 135 13.04 5.28 -1.26
N ASP A 136 14.30 5.01 -1.59
CA ASP A 136 15.42 5.45 -0.80
C ASP A 136 15.57 7.00 -0.80
N PRO A 137 16.31 7.58 0.14
CA PRO A 137 16.48 9.03 0.21
C PRO A 137 17.12 9.69 -1.03
N SER A 138 17.87 8.93 -1.83
CA SER A 138 18.44 9.42 -3.10
C SER A 138 17.43 9.47 -4.23
N GLY A 139 16.28 8.79 -4.08
CA GLY A 139 15.28 8.64 -5.13
C GLY A 139 15.68 7.72 -6.28
N GLN A 140 16.76 6.96 -6.12
CA GLN A 140 17.32 6.10 -7.18
C GLN A 140 16.89 4.64 -7.08
N TRP A 141 16.37 4.23 -5.93
CA TRP A 141 16.02 2.85 -5.66
C TRP A 141 14.66 2.71 -5.00
N LEU A 142 13.89 1.75 -5.47
CA LEU A 142 12.73 1.22 -4.74
C LEU A 142 13.14 -0.09 -4.07
N TYR A 143 13.00 -0.16 -2.74
CA TYR A 143 13.16 -1.37 -1.95
C TYR A 143 11.81 -2.02 -1.67
N VAL A 144 11.74 -3.36 -1.73
CA VAL A 144 10.51 -4.13 -1.50
C VAL A 144 10.81 -5.35 -0.64
N ASN A 145 10.07 -5.51 0.46
CA ASN A 145 10.09 -6.72 1.27
C ASN A 145 9.23 -7.82 0.64
N GLU A 146 9.81 -8.99 0.44
CA GLU A 146 9.12 -10.20 -0.03
C GLU A 146 9.07 -11.24 1.11
N THR A 147 7.96 -11.24 1.89
CA THR A 147 7.85 -11.94 3.17
C THR A 147 8.12 -13.44 3.09
N PHE A 148 7.40 -14.16 2.22
CA PHE A 148 7.55 -15.62 2.16
C PHE A 148 8.73 -16.07 1.30
N SER A 149 9.25 -15.21 0.45
CA SER A 149 10.55 -15.42 -0.21
C SER A 149 11.74 -15.14 0.72
N LYS A 150 11.50 -14.50 1.88
CA LYS A 150 12.50 -14.16 2.90
C LYS A 150 13.65 -13.35 2.31
N ARG A 151 13.34 -12.31 1.55
CA ARG A 151 14.34 -11.46 0.92
C ARG A 151 13.90 -10.00 0.87
N LEU A 152 14.88 -9.12 0.79
CA LEU A 152 14.72 -7.74 0.41
C LEU A 152 15.17 -7.61 -1.05
N SER A 153 14.28 -7.14 -1.89
CA SER A 153 14.58 -6.83 -3.28
C SER A 153 14.66 -5.33 -3.47
N ARG A 154 15.45 -4.89 -4.47
CA ARG A 154 15.49 -3.50 -4.90
C ARG A 154 15.40 -3.38 -6.41
N PHE A 155 14.98 -2.25 -6.85
CA PHE A 155 14.83 -1.91 -8.27
C PHE A 155 15.43 -0.54 -8.53
N PRO A 156 16.30 -0.36 -9.55
CA PRO A 156 16.66 0.97 -10.02
C PRO A 156 15.41 1.75 -10.39
N LEU A 157 15.26 2.94 -9.83
CA LEU A 157 14.10 3.80 -10.07
C LEU A 157 14.47 4.93 -11.02
N ARG A 158 13.77 5.02 -12.16
CA ARG A 158 13.98 6.07 -13.15
C ARG A 158 13.11 7.29 -12.86
N ALA A 159 13.47 8.41 -13.47
CA ALA A 159 12.76 9.69 -13.28
C ALA A 159 11.26 9.62 -13.68
N ASP A 160 10.93 8.82 -14.68
CA ASP A 160 9.55 8.57 -15.12
C ASP A 160 8.77 7.59 -14.23
N GLY A 161 9.40 7.11 -13.15
CA GLY A 161 8.80 6.14 -12.23
C GLY A 161 8.90 4.68 -12.69
N SER A 162 9.45 4.41 -13.86
CA SER A 162 9.70 3.05 -14.31
C SER A 162 10.83 2.39 -13.51
N LEU A 163 10.74 1.08 -13.34
CA LEU A 163 11.72 0.30 -12.60
C LEU A 163 12.68 -0.45 -13.54
N GLY A 164 13.94 -0.53 -13.13
CA GLY A 164 14.91 -1.40 -13.76
C GLY A 164 14.78 -2.87 -13.34
N ASN A 165 15.78 -3.68 -13.67
CA ASN A 165 15.80 -5.09 -13.31
C ASN A 165 15.87 -5.25 -11.78
N LYS A 166 15.13 -6.26 -11.28
CA LYS A 166 15.16 -6.63 -9.87
C LYS A 166 16.54 -7.14 -9.46
N GLU A 167 17.03 -6.64 -8.33
CA GLU A 167 18.19 -7.14 -7.60
C GLU A 167 17.75 -7.67 -6.23
N VAL A 168 18.45 -8.66 -5.68
CA VAL A 168 18.18 -9.27 -4.36
C VAL A 168 19.38 -9.08 -3.47
#